data_3a4c86fa71ac10ae058b3f096a251dd7
#
_entry.id   3a4c86fa71ac10ae058b3f096a251dd7
#
_cell.length_a   1.000
_cell.length_b   1.000
_cell.length_c   1.000
_cell.angle_alpha   90.00
_cell.angle_beta   90.00
_cell.angle_gamma   90.00
#
_symmetry.space_group_name_H-M   'P 1'
#
loop_
_entity.id
_entity.type
_entity.pdbx_description
1 polymer ?
#
loop_
_entity_poly.entity_id
_entity_poly.type
_entity_poly.pdbx_seq_one_letter_code
_entity_poly.pdbx_strand_id
1 'polypeptide(L)'
;LPLVGPRLRDALDPHARELALARLAPAMRAVGRAVRQKAPRARVVFIDYLTLLPPAGERSFPLRRPHADLARHLAVRLEEVTAEAAEATGCELVSVAAASRDHHAWSEDPWTVGLTLPTRGTPLAYHPNASGMRAVADLVAEHL
;
A
#
# COMPACT_ATOMS: atom_id res chain seq x y z
N LEU A 1 -4.30 -16.23 -24.84
CA LEU A 1 -3.19 -16.68 -24.00
C LEU A 1 -3.76 -17.29 -22.71
N PRO A 2 -3.61 -18.61 -22.47
CA PRO A 2 -4.26 -19.31 -21.36
C PRO A 2 -3.38 -19.37 -20.11
N LEU A 3 -2.75 -18.30 -19.70
CA LEU A 3 -1.81 -18.30 -18.57
C LEU A 3 -2.17 -17.33 -17.41
N VAL A 4 -3.38 -16.84 -17.42
CA VAL A 4 -3.91 -16.11 -16.27
C VAL A 4 -4.64 -17.14 -15.40
N GLY A 5 -3.89 -17.76 -14.49
CA GLY A 5 -4.44 -18.79 -13.61
C GLY A 5 -5.57 -18.26 -12.72
N PRO A 6 -6.35 -19.16 -12.06
CA PRO A 6 -7.47 -18.79 -11.18
C PRO A 6 -7.12 -17.71 -10.16
N ARG A 7 -5.92 -17.73 -9.61
CA ARG A 7 -5.43 -16.75 -8.64
C ARG A 7 -5.41 -15.30 -9.13
N LEU A 8 -5.18 -15.07 -10.42
CA LEU A 8 -5.19 -13.70 -10.97
C LEU A 8 -6.61 -13.21 -11.26
N ARG A 9 -7.54 -14.11 -11.59
CA ARG A 9 -8.97 -13.77 -11.71
C ARG A 9 -9.52 -13.35 -10.35
N ASP A 10 -9.21 -14.11 -9.30
CA ASP A 10 -9.62 -13.79 -7.93
C ASP A 10 -8.96 -12.49 -7.43
N ALA A 11 -7.73 -12.23 -7.88
CA ALA A 11 -7.02 -10.97 -7.57
C ALA A 11 -7.65 -9.74 -8.22
N LEU A 12 -8.42 -9.91 -9.28
CA LEU A 12 -9.10 -8.84 -10.03
C LEU A 12 -10.62 -8.81 -9.77
N ASP A 13 -11.12 -9.67 -8.90
CA ASP A 13 -12.54 -9.67 -8.50
C ASP A 13 -12.76 -8.57 -7.43
N PRO A 14 -13.53 -7.51 -7.74
CA PRO A 14 -13.79 -6.43 -6.78
C PRO A 14 -14.44 -6.90 -5.49
N HIS A 15 -15.40 -7.82 -5.59
CA HIS A 15 -16.11 -8.33 -4.42
C HIS A 15 -15.19 -9.13 -3.48
N ALA A 16 -14.34 -9.99 -4.03
CA ALA A 16 -13.35 -10.73 -3.25
C ALA A 16 -12.36 -9.78 -2.55
N ARG A 17 -11.99 -8.65 -3.19
CA ARG A 17 -11.11 -7.64 -2.60
C ARG A 17 -11.78 -6.88 -1.47
N GLU A 18 -13.04 -6.47 -1.63
CA GLU A 18 -13.80 -5.83 -0.55
C GLU A 18 -13.96 -6.74 0.68
N LEU A 19 -14.25 -8.02 0.46
CA LEU A 19 -14.29 -9.00 1.55
C LEU A 19 -12.94 -9.17 2.25
N ALA A 20 -11.84 -9.12 1.49
CA ALA A 20 -10.49 -9.17 2.06
C ALA A 20 -10.19 -7.95 2.93
N LEU A 21 -10.52 -6.74 2.48
CA LEU A 21 -10.39 -5.51 3.24
C LEU A 21 -11.27 -5.52 4.50
N ALA A 22 -12.51 -5.99 4.40
CA ALA A 22 -13.41 -6.12 5.54
C ALA A 22 -12.85 -7.05 6.64
N ARG A 23 -12.09 -8.08 6.26
CA ARG A 23 -11.38 -8.96 7.19
C ARG A 23 -10.10 -8.35 7.74
N LEU A 24 -9.44 -7.49 6.95
CA LEU A 24 -8.18 -6.86 7.34
C LEU A 24 -8.38 -5.85 8.48
N ALA A 25 -9.43 -5.04 8.42
CA ALA A 25 -9.69 -4.00 9.42
C ALA A 25 -9.70 -4.52 10.89
N PRO A 26 -10.44 -5.57 11.25
CA PRO A 26 -10.39 -6.11 12.60
C PRO A 26 -9.03 -6.74 12.95
N ALA A 27 -8.33 -7.31 11.97
CA ALA A 27 -7.00 -7.90 12.18
C ALA A 27 -5.95 -6.82 12.50
N MET A 28 -5.94 -5.70 11.78
CA MET A 28 -5.04 -4.58 12.05
C MET A 28 -5.30 -3.97 13.43
N ARG A 29 -6.56 -3.77 13.81
CA ARG A 29 -6.92 -3.33 15.18
C ARG A 29 -6.47 -4.33 16.24
N ALA A 30 -6.58 -5.63 15.98
CA ALA A 30 -6.10 -6.65 16.91
C ALA A 30 -4.58 -6.58 17.10
N VAL A 31 -3.82 -6.37 16.02
CA VAL A 31 -2.36 -6.18 16.08
C VAL A 31 -2.01 -4.95 16.91
N GLY A 32 -2.61 -3.79 16.63
CA GLY A 32 -2.36 -2.55 17.40
C GLY A 32 -2.61 -2.75 18.90
N ARG A 33 -3.75 -3.34 19.27
CA ARG A 33 -4.05 -3.65 20.67
C ARG A 33 -3.04 -4.61 21.30
N ALA A 34 -2.68 -5.68 20.60
CA ALA A 34 -1.73 -6.66 21.10
C ALA A 34 -0.35 -6.07 21.37
N VAL A 35 0.15 -5.22 20.47
CA VAL A 35 1.44 -4.54 20.65
C VAL A 35 1.38 -3.59 21.84
N ARG A 36 0.34 -2.76 21.97
CA ARG A 36 0.17 -1.85 23.09
C ARG A 36 0.05 -2.58 24.43
N GLN A 37 -0.62 -3.72 24.47
CA GLN A 37 -0.69 -4.54 25.69
C GLN A 37 0.68 -5.10 26.11
N LYS A 38 1.48 -5.54 25.15
CA LYS A 38 2.81 -6.12 25.41
C LYS A 38 3.87 -5.06 25.67
N ALA A 39 3.73 -3.88 25.12
CA ALA A 39 4.68 -2.79 25.22
C ALA A 39 3.96 -1.46 25.57
N PRO A 40 3.37 -1.34 26.78
CA PRO A 40 2.48 -0.23 27.14
C PRO A 40 3.18 1.14 27.17
N ARG A 41 4.49 1.17 27.24
CA ARG A 41 5.30 2.42 27.21
C ARG A 41 5.91 2.71 25.85
N ALA A 42 5.77 1.82 24.87
CA ALA A 42 6.29 2.05 23.54
C ALA A 42 5.37 2.98 22.73
N ARG A 43 5.96 3.81 21.89
CA ARG A 43 5.24 4.44 20.79
C ARG A 43 4.95 3.35 19.76
N VAL A 44 3.72 3.27 19.31
CA VAL A 44 3.30 2.30 18.29
C VAL A 44 2.79 3.07 17.09
N VAL A 45 3.44 2.90 15.97
CA VAL A 45 3.18 3.65 14.75
C VAL A 45 2.72 2.70 13.66
N PHE A 46 1.56 2.97 13.06
CA PHE A 46 1.17 2.39 11.80
C PHE A 46 1.81 3.19 10.66
N ILE A 47 2.26 2.50 9.64
CA ILE A 47 2.78 3.10 8.42
C ILE A 47 1.92 2.57 7.28
N ASP A 48 1.25 3.45 6.55
CA ASP A 48 0.52 3.06 5.36
C ASP A 48 1.46 2.79 4.18
N TYR A 49 0.92 2.48 2.99
CA TYR A 49 1.76 2.09 1.86
C TYR A 49 1.91 3.22 0.85
N LEU A 50 3.05 3.23 0.14
CA LEU A 50 3.36 4.17 -0.95
C LEU A 50 2.27 4.20 -2.03
N THR A 51 1.99 5.37 -2.57
CA THR A 51 1.13 5.54 -3.75
C THR A 51 1.77 4.87 -4.95
N LEU A 52 1.10 3.86 -5.50
CA LEU A 52 1.63 3.06 -6.61
C LEU A 52 1.21 3.60 -7.97
N LEU A 53 -0.01 4.11 -8.08
CA LEU A 53 -0.65 4.43 -9.35
C LEU A 53 -0.78 5.95 -9.54
N PRO A 54 -0.68 6.42 -10.79
CA PRO A 54 -0.94 7.81 -11.11
C PRO A 54 -2.41 8.18 -10.83
N PRO A 55 -2.74 9.47 -10.72
CA PRO A 55 -4.09 9.95 -10.56
C PRO A 55 -5.08 9.36 -11.57
N ALA A 56 -6.37 9.38 -11.21
CA ALA A 56 -7.42 8.91 -12.11
C ALA A 56 -7.43 9.73 -13.41
N GLY A 57 -7.57 9.06 -14.54
CA GLY A 57 -7.52 9.69 -15.86
C GLY A 57 -6.15 9.66 -16.53
N GLU A 58 -5.08 9.51 -15.78
CA GLU A 58 -3.73 9.35 -16.33
C GLU A 58 -3.45 7.95 -16.83
N ARG A 59 -2.45 7.87 -17.72
CA ARG A 59 -2.05 6.57 -18.31
C ARG A 59 -1.28 5.75 -17.28
N SER A 60 -1.69 4.48 -17.15
CA SER A 60 -1.06 3.49 -16.28
C SER A 60 -0.67 2.21 -17.06
N PHE A 61 -0.28 2.37 -18.35
CA PHE A 61 0.10 1.21 -19.18
C PHE A 61 1.23 0.38 -18.50
N PRO A 62 1.13 -0.95 -18.49
CA PRO A 62 0.18 -1.80 -19.24
C PRO A 62 -1.13 -2.11 -18.51
N LEU A 63 -1.40 -1.51 -17.34
CA LEU A 63 -2.67 -1.69 -16.64
C LEU A 63 -3.81 -1.03 -17.43
N ARG A 64 -4.85 -1.81 -17.73
CA ARG A 64 -6.07 -1.29 -18.35
C ARG A 64 -6.87 -0.48 -17.32
N ARG A 65 -7.60 0.54 -17.77
CA ARG A 65 -8.40 1.43 -16.91
C ARG A 65 -9.19 0.70 -15.83
N PRO A 66 -10.01 -0.34 -16.11
CA PRO A 66 -10.79 -0.98 -15.06
C PRO A 66 -9.93 -1.58 -13.93
N HIS A 67 -8.76 -2.12 -14.27
CA HIS A 67 -7.84 -2.69 -13.28
C HIS A 67 -7.10 -1.59 -12.50
N ALA A 68 -6.73 -0.50 -13.17
CA ALA A 68 -6.11 0.63 -12.51
C ALA A 68 -7.08 1.33 -11.56
N ASP A 69 -8.34 1.50 -11.96
CA ASP A 69 -9.37 2.11 -11.12
C ASP A 69 -9.70 1.24 -9.91
N LEU A 70 -9.81 -0.08 -10.10
CA LEU A 70 -9.94 -1.01 -8.97
C LEU A 70 -8.75 -0.90 -8.02
N ALA A 71 -7.52 -0.90 -8.54
CA ALA A 71 -6.33 -0.83 -7.70
C ALA A 71 -6.22 0.50 -6.95
N ARG A 72 -6.64 1.64 -7.54
CA ARG A 72 -6.73 2.94 -6.85
C ARG A 72 -7.77 2.89 -5.72
N HIS A 73 -8.94 2.34 -6.02
CA HIS A 73 -9.99 2.17 -5.01
C HIS A 73 -9.48 1.35 -3.82
N LEU A 74 -8.84 0.21 -4.09
CA LEU A 74 -8.28 -0.64 -3.04
C LEU A 74 -7.17 0.06 -2.23
N ALA A 75 -6.33 0.88 -2.89
CA ALA A 75 -5.31 1.66 -2.21
C ALA A 75 -5.92 2.66 -1.22
N VAL A 76 -6.92 3.43 -1.66
CA VAL A 76 -7.64 4.38 -0.80
C VAL A 76 -8.30 3.66 0.38
N ARG A 77 -8.97 2.53 0.13
CA ARG A 77 -9.59 1.73 1.19
C ARG A 77 -8.57 1.19 2.19
N LEU A 78 -7.38 0.81 1.73
CA LEU A 78 -6.30 0.36 2.60
C LEU A 78 -5.74 1.50 3.46
N GLU A 79 -5.56 2.69 2.90
CA GLU A 79 -5.20 3.91 3.64
C GLU A 79 -6.21 4.17 4.77
N GLU A 80 -7.52 4.18 4.45
CA GLU A 80 -8.60 4.41 5.40
C GLU A 80 -8.60 3.35 6.53
N VAL A 81 -8.52 2.07 6.18
CA VAL A 81 -8.49 0.97 7.16
C VAL A 81 -7.27 1.07 8.07
N THR A 82 -6.12 1.50 7.54
CA THR A 82 -4.90 1.68 8.33
C THR A 82 -5.05 2.85 9.31
N ALA A 83 -5.59 3.98 8.86
CA ALA A 83 -5.85 5.15 9.69
C ALA A 83 -6.88 4.84 10.80
N GLU A 84 -7.99 4.19 10.45
CA GLU A 84 -9.01 3.76 11.40
C GLU A 84 -8.45 2.78 12.46
N ALA A 85 -7.54 1.89 12.04
CA ALA A 85 -6.90 0.95 12.97
C ALA A 85 -5.95 1.67 13.94
N ALA A 86 -5.18 2.63 13.46
CA ALA A 86 -4.32 3.46 14.29
C ALA A 86 -5.15 4.24 15.32
N GLU A 87 -6.16 4.97 14.88
CA GLU A 87 -7.07 5.74 15.74
C GLU A 87 -7.75 4.86 16.79
N ALA A 88 -8.39 3.77 16.37
CA ALA A 88 -9.14 2.86 17.24
C ALA A 88 -8.27 2.13 18.27
N THR A 89 -6.95 2.15 18.13
CA THR A 89 -6.00 1.50 19.05
C THR A 89 -5.13 2.49 19.80
N GLY A 90 -5.31 3.80 19.59
CA GLY A 90 -4.48 4.84 20.14
C GLY A 90 -3.03 4.75 19.70
N CYS A 91 -2.82 4.24 18.48
CA CYS A 91 -1.52 4.22 17.82
C CYS A 91 -1.36 5.46 16.93
N GLU A 92 -0.13 5.80 16.61
CA GLU A 92 0.19 6.88 15.68
C GLU A 92 0.13 6.39 14.24
N LEU A 93 0.05 7.31 13.27
CA LEU A 93 0.06 7.01 11.84
C LEU A 93 1.10 7.86 11.13
N VAL A 94 1.95 7.25 10.32
CA VAL A 94 2.77 7.94 9.31
C VAL A 94 2.13 7.71 7.95
N SER A 95 1.61 8.78 7.34
CA SER A 95 0.92 8.71 6.04
C SER A 95 1.90 8.81 4.89
N VAL A 96 2.52 7.69 4.56
CA VAL A 96 3.44 7.55 3.44
C VAL A 96 2.71 7.66 2.11
N ALA A 97 1.47 7.18 2.04
CA ALA A 97 0.63 7.34 0.87
C ALA A 97 0.46 8.81 0.49
N ALA A 98 0.15 9.67 1.45
CA ALA A 98 0.00 11.11 1.21
C ALA A 98 1.30 11.75 0.71
N ALA A 99 2.43 11.42 1.34
CA ALA A 99 3.74 11.97 0.98
C ALA A 99 4.23 11.50 -0.40
N SER A 100 3.77 10.35 -0.88
CA SER A 100 4.22 9.74 -2.15
C SER A 100 3.26 9.93 -3.33
N ARG A 101 2.26 10.80 -3.23
CA ARG A 101 1.27 11.02 -4.31
C ARG A 101 1.90 11.33 -5.66
N ASP A 102 2.95 12.13 -5.67
CA ASP A 102 3.65 12.55 -6.89
C ASP A 102 4.85 11.64 -7.24
N HIS A 103 5.08 10.58 -6.42
CA HIS A 103 6.19 9.63 -6.57
C HIS A 103 5.73 8.23 -6.96
N HIS A 104 4.60 8.12 -7.65
CA HIS A 104 4.05 6.86 -8.13
C HIS A 104 4.94 6.20 -9.21
N ALA A 105 4.68 4.93 -9.55
CA ALA A 105 5.54 4.15 -10.45
C ALA A 105 5.67 4.69 -11.90
N TRP A 106 4.86 5.67 -12.29
CA TRP A 106 4.88 6.35 -13.61
C TRP A 106 5.35 7.80 -13.51
N SER A 107 5.75 8.30 -12.35
CA SER A 107 6.28 9.66 -12.18
C SER A 107 7.72 9.77 -12.66
N GLU A 108 8.21 11.00 -12.78
CA GLU A 108 9.60 11.28 -13.14
C GLU A 108 10.59 10.87 -12.04
N ASP A 109 10.17 10.98 -10.77
CA ASP A 109 10.94 10.55 -9.59
C ASP A 109 10.15 9.50 -8.79
N PRO A 110 10.11 8.23 -9.25
CA PRO A 110 9.31 7.22 -8.61
C PRO A 110 9.96 6.68 -7.33
N TRP A 111 9.16 6.49 -6.29
CA TRP A 111 9.58 5.81 -5.05
C TRP A 111 9.33 4.31 -5.09
N THR A 112 8.71 3.82 -6.14
CA THR A 112 8.44 2.40 -6.36
C THR A 112 9.01 1.93 -7.69
N VAL A 113 9.35 0.65 -7.75
CA VAL A 113 9.79 0.04 -9.00
C VAL A 113 8.58 -0.07 -9.93
N GLY A 114 8.72 0.38 -11.16
CA GLY A 114 7.71 0.20 -12.20
C GLY A 114 7.53 -1.28 -12.59
N LEU A 115 6.76 -1.53 -13.65
CA LEU A 115 6.62 -2.89 -14.17
C LEU A 115 7.98 -3.42 -14.65
N THR A 116 8.43 -4.50 -14.03
CA THR A 116 9.64 -5.23 -14.43
C THR A 116 9.30 -6.66 -14.78
N LEU A 117 10.02 -7.23 -15.73
CA LEU A 117 9.93 -8.67 -15.98
C LEU A 117 10.68 -9.40 -14.85
N PRO A 118 10.08 -10.43 -14.24
CA PRO A 118 10.72 -11.17 -13.16
C PRO A 118 11.89 -11.99 -13.71
N THR A 119 13.10 -11.45 -13.59
CA THR A 119 14.34 -12.15 -13.85
C THR A 119 15.14 -12.27 -12.57
N ARG A 120 16.13 -13.18 -12.54
CA ARG A 120 16.97 -13.38 -11.35
C ARG A 120 17.73 -12.08 -11.04
N GLY A 121 17.50 -11.50 -9.85
CA GLY A 121 18.13 -10.25 -9.41
C GLY A 121 17.42 -8.95 -9.81
N THR A 122 16.30 -9.01 -10.54
CA THR A 122 15.46 -7.83 -10.78
C THR A 122 14.64 -7.50 -9.54
N PRO A 123 14.54 -6.21 -9.15
CA PRO A 123 13.63 -5.79 -8.09
C PRO A 123 12.19 -6.16 -8.43
N LEU A 124 11.41 -6.53 -7.43
CA LEU A 124 9.99 -6.83 -7.61
C LEU A 124 9.24 -5.59 -8.07
N ALA A 125 8.43 -5.75 -9.11
CA ALA A 125 7.56 -4.68 -9.60
C ALA A 125 6.65 -4.14 -8.47
N TYR A 126 6.46 -2.84 -8.46
CA TYR A 126 5.60 -2.12 -7.49
C TYR A 126 6.04 -2.22 -6.03
N HIS A 127 7.27 -2.65 -5.76
CA HIS A 127 7.89 -2.55 -4.44
C HIS A 127 8.67 -1.25 -4.29
N PRO A 128 8.90 -0.77 -3.06
CA PRO A 128 9.72 0.42 -2.83
C PRO A 128 11.11 0.25 -3.44
N ASN A 129 11.59 1.28 -4.12
CA ASN A 129 12.98 1.38 -4.57
C ASN A 129 13.85 2.02 -3.47
N ALA A 130 15.13 2.25 -3.75
CA ALA A 130 16.06 2.84 -2.78
C ALA A 130 15.67 4.27 -2.35
N SER A 131 15.09 5.06 -3.26
CA SER A 131 14.59 6.41 -2.95
C SER A 131 13.36 6.34 -2.06
N GLY A 132 12.39 5.47 -2.39
CA GLY A 132 11.21 5.25 -1.56
C GLY A 132 11.55 4.71 -0.18
N MET A 133 12.49 3.78 -0.08
CA MET A 133 12.93 3.27 1.23
C MET A 133 13.55 4.37 2.10
N ARG A 134 14.35 5.27 1.53
CA ARG A 134 14.90 6.42 2.24
C ARG A 134 13.81 7.40 2.65
N ALA A 135 12.95 7.79 1.73
CA ALA A 135 11.87 8.72 2.02
C ALA A 135 10.95 8.23 3.15
N VAL A 136 10.61 6.94 3.14
CA VAL A 136 9.84 6.34 4.25
C VAL A 136 10.61 6.38 5.56
N ALA A 137 11.91 6.08 5.53
CA ALA A 137 12.74 6.15 6.74
C ALA A 137 12.84 7.58 7.31
N ASP A 138 12.97 8.57 6.44
CA ASP A 138 13.02 9.98 6.82
C ASP A 138 11.67 10.43 7.43
N LEU A 139 10.55 10.11 6.79
CA LEU A 139 9.21 10.40 7.31
C LEU A 139 8.96 9.77 8.69
N VAL A 140 9.43 8.56 8.90
CA VAL A 140 9.33 7.88 10.20
C VAL A 140 10.23 8.56 11.22
N ALA A 141 11.47 8.92 10.84
CA ALA A 141 12.40 9.59 11.73
C ALA A 141 11.92 10.99 12.16
N GLU A 142 11.32 11.75 11.25
CA GLU A 142 10.72 13.07 11.54
C GLU A 142 9.49 12.96 12.47
N HIS A 143 8.78 11.83 12.39
CA HIS A 143 7.60 11.59 13.23
C HIS A 143 7.96 11.17 14.67
N LEU A 144 9.12 10.56 14.88
CA LEU A 144 9.57 10.03 16.19
C LEU A 144 10.20 11.09 17.08
#